data_3efebb9676cad81c9cb5abdd3038879d
#
_entry.id   3efebb9676cad81c9cb5abdd3038879d
#
_cell.length_a   1.000
_cell.length_b   1.000
_cell.length_c   1.000
_cell.angle_alpha   90.00
_cell.angle_beta   90.00
_cell.angle_gamma   90.00
#
_symmetry.space_group_name_H-M   'P 1'
#
loop_
_entity.id
_entity.type
_entity.pdbx_description
1 polymer ?
#
loop_
_entity_poly.entity_id
_entity_poly.type
_entity_poly.pdbx_seq_one_letter_code
_entity_poly.pdbx_strand_id
1 'polypeptide(L)'
;EKYDTFYAEFGPILKIGIPTDHENRDRIAKLLRYQTTGSDGAYVSLLEYTARMQEGQEAIYYITGENAATLVNSPHLERLKEKGIEVVFMTDPVDEFVVQVLRTFDGKRFVSAEKGDLDLGKVDEKKKHGFDGFFAFMKEELKDRVKDVKASTHLKDSLACLSGETYDMSPYLEKILKATGQKVEPARRVLELNIDHPAVSNIRHLFEKDRDDPALKDYAGLLYDLALIAEGGKVDDPARFSRIIGSLMAEAITVEELATGGAIEV
;
A
#
# COMPACT_ATOMS: atom_id res chain seq x y z
N GLU A 1 8.06 30.51 2.78
CA GLU A 1 6.98 31.03 3.65
C GLU A 1 5.83 31.67 2.84
N LYS A 2 6.03 32.79 2.10
CA LYS A 2 4.93 33.40 1.32
C LYS A 2 4.39 32.47 0.22
N TYR A 3 5.26 31.72 -0.44
CA TYR A 3 4.85 30.80 -1.49
C TYR A 3 4.09 29.60 -0.91
N ASP A 4 4.47 29.11 0.24
CA ASP A 4 3.80 27.96 0.87
C ASP A 4 2.37 28.33 1.31
N THR A 5 2.17 29.55 1.83
CA THR A 5 0.84 30.08 2.12
C THR A 5 -0.02 30.19 0.86
N PHE A 6 0.55 30.69 -0.23
CA PHE A 6 -0.13 30.73 -1.53
C PHE A 6 -0.45 29.32 -2.03
N TYR A 7 0.52 28.39 -1.94
CA TYR A 7 0.35 27.04 -2.45
C TYR A 7 -0.68 26.22 -1.64
N ALA A 8 -0.78 26.45 -0.34
CA ALA A 8 -1.80 25.81 0.50
C ALA A 8 -3.24 26.12 0.02
N GLU A 9 -3.46 27.33 -0.51
CA GLU A 9 -4.79 27.77 -1.00
C GLU A 9 -5.00 27.45 -2.49
N PHE A 10 -3.97 27.62 -3.31
CA PHE A 10 -4.09 27.57 -4.78
C PHE A 10 -3.36 26.39 -5.44
N GLY A 11 -2.67 25.54 -4.67
CA GLY A 11 -1.92 24.39 -5.18
C GLY A 11 -2.74 23.47 -6.09
N PRO A 12 -3.94 23.03 -5.69
CA PRO A 12 -4.79 22.19 -6.53
C PRO A 12 -5.15 22.84 -7.87
N ILE A 13 -5.32 24.17 -7.90
CA ILE A 13 -5.60 24.92 -9.14
C ILE A 13 -4.37 24.94 -10.05
N LEU A 14 -3.17 25.14 -9.50
CA LEU A 14 -1.93 25.06 -10.28
C LEU A 14 -1.73 23.64 -10.87
N LYS A 15 -2.06 22.59 -10.12
CA LYS A 15 -1.97 21.22 -10.58
C LYS A 15 -2.87 20.93 -11.78
N ILE A 16 -4.05 21.57 -11.89
CA ILE A 16 -4.94 21.47 -13.06
C ILE A 16 -4.22 21.97 -14.34
N GLY A 17 -3.28 22.89 -14.23
CA GLY A 17 -2.47 23.33 -15.37
C GLY A 17 -1.63 22.23 -16.01
N ILE A 18 -1.25 21.18 -15.28
CA ILE A 18 -0.45 20.07 -15.83
C ILE A 18 -1.19 19.32 -16.97
N PRO A 19 -2.41 18.85 -16.82
CA PRO A 19 -3.15 18.21 -17.89
C PRO A 19 -3.74 19.17 -18.93
N THR A 20 -3.91 20.47 -18.63
CA THR A 20 -4.66 21.42 -19.47
C THR A 20 -3.78 22.41 -20.24
N ASP A 21 -2.64 22.81 -19.71
CA ASP A 21 -1.71 23.77 -20.34
C ASP A 21 -0.43 23.07 -20.81
N HIS A 22 -0.47 22.56 -22.02
CA HIS A 22 0.65 21.80 -22.60
C HIS A 22 1.91 22.65 -22.82
N GLU A 23 1.76 23.95 -23.10
CA GLU A 23 2.89 24.84 -23.40
C GLU A 23 3.67 25.20 -22.13
N ASN A 24 2.99 25.36 -21.01
CA ASN A 24 3.61 25.75 -19.75
C ASN A 24 3.80 24.59 -18.76
N ARG A 25 3.48 23.35 -19.15
CA ARG A 25 3.53 22.18 -18.27
C ARG A 25 4.81 22.07 -17.46
N ASP A 26 5.97 22.15 -18.09
CA ASP A 26 7.26 22.03 -17.43
C ASP A 26 7.55 23.20 -16.47
N ARG A 27 7.03 24.39 -16.79
CA ARG A 27 7.12 25.55 -15.90
C ARG A 27 6.23 25.38 -14.69
N ILE A 28 5.01 24.90 -14.90
CA ILE A 28 4.04 24.61 -13.82
C ILE A 28 4.59 23.52 -12.91
N ALA A 29 5.14 22.42 -13.47
CA ALA A 29 5.71 21.33 -12.70
C ALA A 29 6.79 21.79 -11.68
N LYS A 30 7.60 22.78 -12.03
CA LYS A 30 8.59 23.36 -11.12
C LYS A 30 7.98 24.15 -9.95
N LEU A 31 6.75 24.58 -10.10
CA LEU A 31 6.00 25.32 -9.07
C LEU A 31 5.27 24.40 -8.10
N LEU A 32 5.04 23.14 -8.47
CA LEU A 32 4.31 22.20 -7.61
C LEU A 32 5.07 21.92 -6.31
N ARG A 33 4.29 21.69 -5.25
CA ARG A 33 4.79 21.34 -3.92
C ARG A 33 4.04 20.11 -3.41
N TYR A 34 4.76 19.26 -2.72
CA TYR A 34 4.23 18.03 -2.15
C TYR A 34 4.81 17.81 -0.76
N GLN A 35 4.07 17.15 0.10
CA GLN A 35 4.63 16.51 1.27
C GLN A 35 5.25 15.18 0.87
N THR A 36 6.23 14.71 1.63
CA THR A 36 6.92 13.44 1.36
C THR A 36 7.19 12.69 2.65
N THR A 37 7.64 11.45 2.55
CA THR A 37 8.07 10.67 3.73
C THR A 37 9.26 11.26 4.46
N GLY A 38 10.02 12.17 3.85
CA GLY A 38 11.23 12.81 4.41
C GLY A 38 11.08 14.30 4.68
N SER A 39 9.87 14.88 4.54
CA SER A 39 9.67 16.32 4.66
C SER A 39 9.09 16.79 6.00
N ASP A 40 8.82 15.89 6.95
CA ASP A 40 8.23 16.18 8.26
C ASP A 40 6.99 17.08 8.18
N GLY A 41 6.15 16.85 7.17
CA GLY A 41 4.94 17.61 6.89
C GLY A 41 5.15 18.94 6.16
N ALA A 42 6.39 19.33 5.87
CA ALA A 42 6.67 20.51 5.06
C ALA A 42 6.40 20.25 3.57
N TYR A 43 6.04 21.30 2.85
CA TYR A 43 5.95 21.27 1.39
C TYR A 43 7.33 21.38 0.74
N VAL A 44 7.64 20.50 -0.19
CA VAL A 44 8.88 20.50 -0.98
C VAL A 44 8.55 20.50 -2.48
N SER A 45 9.44 21.10 -3.28
CA SER A 45 9.33 21.04 -4.73
C SER A 45 9.85 19.70 -5.27
N LEU A 46 9.46 19.36 -6.49
CA LEU A 46 10.04 18.20 -7.18
C LEU A 46 11.54 18.35 -7.42
N LEU A 47 12.06 19.58 -7.58
CA LEU A 47 13.51 19.86 -7.68
C LEU A 47 14.24 19.54 -6.36
N GLU A 48 13.67 19.94 -5.22
CA GLU A 48 14.23 19.62 -3.91
C GLU A 48 14.20 18.10 -3.65
N TYR A 49 13.13 17.43 -4.07
CA TYR A 49 13.05 15.97 -4.01
C TYR A 49 14.14 15.32 -4.87
N THR A 50 14.27 15.69 -6.17
CA THR A 50 15.27 15.09 -7.06
C THR A 50 16.70 15.36 -6.60
N ALA A 51 16.97 16.50 -5.97
CA ALA A 51 18.28 16.83 -5.39
C ALA A 51 18.63 15.97 -4.16
N ARG A 52 17.64 15.36 -3.48
CA ARG A 52 17.83 14.46 -2.33
C ARG A 52 17.73 12.98 -2.69
N MET A 53 17.45 12.67 -3.96
CA MET A 53 17.39 11.27 -4.41
C MET A 53 18.70 10.55 -4.11
N GLN A 54 18.59 9.27 -3.78
CA GLN A 54 19.76 8.43 -3.51
C GLN A 54 20.57 8.18 -4.79
N GLU A 55 21.86 7.94 -4.63
CA GLU A 55 22.71 7.52 -5.75
C GLU A 55 22.15 6.24 -6.37
N GLY A 56 22.00 6.24 -7.69
CA GLY A 56 21.41 5.12 -8.43
C GLY A 56 19.87 5.08 -8.43
N GLN A 57 19.18 5.97 -7.72
CA GLN A 57 17.72 6.06 -7.81
C GLN A 57 17.29 6.59 -9.18
N GLU A 58 16.46 5.81 -9.89
CA GLU A 58 16.03 6.14 -11.27
C GLU A 58 14.64 6.74 -11.36
N ALA A 59 13.86 6.68 -10.27
CA ALA A 59 12.46 7.07 -10.27
C ALA A 59 12.09 8.00 -9.10
N ILE A 60 11.11 8.87 -9.35
CA ILE A 60 10.36 9.60 -8.32
C ILE A 60 9.24 8.68 -7.87
N TYR A 61 9.34 8.15 -6.65
CA TYR A 61 8.28 7.31 -6.09
C TYR A 61 7.18 8.17 -5.51
N TYR A 62 5.94 7.79 -5.76
CA TYR A 62 4.76 8.46 -5.22
C TYR A 62 3.71 7.47 -4.73
N ILE A 63 2.85 7.93 -3.84
CA ILE A 63 1.66 7.23 -3.37
C ILE A 63 0.48 8.19 -3.37
N THR A 64 -0.71 7.69 -3.75
CA THR A 64 -1.93 8.51 -3.82
C THR A 64 -2.88 8.20 -2.67
N GLY A 65 -3.61 9.20 -2.17
CA GLY A 65 -4.60 8.99 -1.11
C GLY A 65 -5.15 10.28 -0.52
N GLU A 66 -6.00 10.16 0.50
CA GLU A 66 -6.74 11.31 1.03
C GLU A 66 -5.88 12.31 1.80
N ASN A 67 -4.87 11.84 2.52
CA ASN A 67 -4.00 12.69 3.33
C ASN A 67 -2.68 11.99 3.68
N ALA A 68 -1.64 12.79 3.92
CA ALA A 68 -0.31 12.31 4.26
C ALA A 68 -0.25 11.51 5.57
N ALA A 69 -1.10 11.82 6.56
CA ALA A 69 -1.11 11.15 7.86
C ALA A 69 -1.53 9.67 7.76
N THR A 70 -2.42 9.35 6.81
CA THR A 70 -2.80 7.98 6.50
C THR A 70 -1.72 7.30 5.65
N LEU A 71 -1.25 8.00 4.59
CA LEU A 71 -0.31 7.45 3.63
C LEU A 71 1.04 7.08 4.25
N VAL A 72 1.51 7.83 5.24
CA VAL A 72 2.80 7.56 5.90
C VAL A 72 2.87 6.16 6.53
N ASN A 73 1.72 5.58 6.87
CA ASN A 73 1.63 4.25 7.49
C ASN A 73 1.28 3.13 6.48
N SER A 74 1.27 3.44 5.17
CA SER A 74 0.93 2.46 4.14
C SER A 74 1.96 1.32 4.09
N PRO A 75 1.53 0.05 4.02
CA PRO A 75 2.41 -1.11 3.84
C PRO A 75 3.29 -1.01 2.59
N HIS A 76 2.81 -0.36 1.55
CA HIS A 76 3.55 -0.14 0.30
C HIS A 76 4.83 0.67 0.48
N LEU A 77 4.98 1.38 1.60
CA LEU A 77 6.14 2.20 1.89
C LEU A 77 7.23 1.49 2.71
N GLU A 78 6.96 0.30 3.27
CA GLU A 78 7.87 -0.35 4.21
C GLU A 78 9.27 -0.58 3.62
N ARG A 79 9.37 -1.20 2.45
CA ARG A 79 10.66 -1.45 1.79
C ARG A 79 11.32 -0.18 1.24
N LEU A 80 10.53 0.79 0.77
CA LEU A 80 11.05 2.08 0.33
C LEU A 80 11.69 2.83 1.51
N LYS A 81 11.01 2.85 2.65
CA LYS A 81 11.55 3.43 3.90
C LYS A 81 12.81 2.71 4.38
N GLU A 82 12.82 1.37 4.38
CA GLU A 82 13.98 0.57 4.76
C GLU A 82 15.21 0.91 3.90
N LYS A 83 14.98 1.17 2.61
CA LYS A 83 16.03 1.60 1.68
C LYS A 83 16.37 3.09 1.77
N GLY A 84 15.70 3.84 2.64
CA GLY A 84 15.85 5.29 2.75
C GLY A 84 15.39 6.06 1.52
N ILE A 85 14.50 5.46 0.71
CA ILE A 85 13.94 6.11 -0.48
C ILE A 85 12.77 6.97 -0.07
N GLU A 86 12.86 8.26 -0.39
CA GLU A 86 11.79 9.24 -0.13
C GLU A 86 10.61 9.04 -1.10
N VAL A 87 9.37 9.16 -0.61
CA VAL A 87 8.15 8.97 -1.40
C VAL A 87 7.29 10.23 -1.34
N VAL A 88 6.81 10.68 -2.48
CA VAL A 88 5.93 11.84 -2.64
C VAL A 88 4.50 11.45 -2.28
N PHE A 89 3.84 12.24 -1.42
CA PHE A 89 2.42 12.09 -1.12
C PHE A 89 1.58 12.92 -2.08
N MET A 90 0.75 12.27 -2.85
CA MET A 90 -0.15 12.87 -3.82
C MET A 90 -1.58 12.81 -3.30
N THR A 91 -2.00 13.87 -2.62
CA THR A 91 -3.23 13.89 -1.82
C THR A 91 -4.38 14.68 -2.46
N ASP A 92 -4.12 15.40 -3.54
CA ASP A 92 -5.18 16.08 -4.26
C ASP A 92 -5.79 15.17 -5.35
N PRO A 93 -7.12 15.20 -5.54
CA PRO A 93 -7.78 14.40 -6.60
C PRO A 93 -7.18 14.60 -7.99
N VAL A 94 -6.67 15.78 -8.28
CA VAL A 94 -6.04 16.11 -9.58
C VAL A 94 -4.69 15.43 -9.77
N ASP A 95 -4.03 14.98 -8.70
CA ASP A 95 -2.71 14.32 -8.78
C ASP A 95 -2.77 13.02 -9.58
N GLU A 96 -3.91 12.33 -9.58
CA GLU A 96 -4.13 11.15 -10.42
C GLU A 96 -3.98 11.46 -11.92
N PHE A 97 -4.36 12.65 -12.33
CA PHE A 97 -4.19 13.13 -13.70
C PHE A 97 -2.79 13.71 -13.95
N VAL A 98 -2.22 14.35 -12.93
CA VAL A 98 -0.86 14.90 -13.00
C VAL A 98 0.14 13.81 -13.37
N VAL A 99 0.14 12.68 -12.67
CA VAL A 99 1.11 11.58 -12.93
C VAL A 99 0.92 10.91 -14.28
N GLN A 100 -0.32 10.84 -14.78
CA GLN A 100 -0.60 10.27 -16.10
C GLN A 100 -0.04 11.13 -17.25
N VAL A 101 0.02 12.44 -17.04
CA VAL A 101 0.44 13.41 -18.05
C VAL A 101 1.90 13.80 -17.89
N LEU A 102 2.35 14.07 -16.67
CA LEU A 102 3.72 14.55 -16.40
C LEU A 102 4.76 13.45 -16.64
N ARG A 103 4.45 12.19 -16.41
CA ARG A 103 5.26 10.99 -16.61
C ARG A 103 6.71 11.05 -16.12
N THR A 104 7.41 12.16 -16.38
CA THR A 104 8.81 12.38 -15.99
C THR A 104 9.01 13.80 -15.48
N PHE A 105 9.96 13.99 -14.56
CA PHE A 105 10.43 15.29 -14.12
C PHE A 105 11.95 15.22 -13.92
N ASP A 106 12.68 16.17 -14.45
CA ASP A 106 14.15 16.24 -14.42
C ASP A 106 14.81 14.89 -14.85
N GLY A 107 14.29 14.32 -15.95
CA GLY A 107 14.75 13.02 -16.48
C GLY A 107 14.37 11.78 -15.66
N LYS A 108 13.72 11.94 -14.52
CA LYS A 108 13.27 10.84 -13.65
C LYS A 108 11.79 10.54 -13.90
N ARG A 109 11.44 9.25 -14.05
CA ARG A 109 10.05 8.82 -14.23
C ARG A 109 9.30 8.78 -12.91
N PHE A 110 8.00 9.05 -12.93
CA PHE A 110 7.13 8.79 -11.79
C PHE A 110 6.77 7.31 -11.72
N VAL A 111 6.88 6.72 -10.52
CA VAL A 111 6.54 5.32 -10.26
C VAL A 111 5.66 5.24 -9.02
N SER A 112 4.48 4.63 -9.16
CA SER A 112 3.57 4.43 -8.02
C SER A 112 4.12 3.38 -7.07
N ALA A 113 4.06 3.65 -5.77
CA ALA A 113 4.39 2.67 -4.73
C ALA A 113 3.32 1.56 -4.60
N GLU A 114 2.10 1.79 -5.12
CA GLU A 114 0.95 0.88 -4.99
C GLU A 114 0.72 0.01 -6.22
N LYS A 115 1.46 0.25 -7.32
CA LYS A 115 1.19 -0.39 -8.61
C LYS A 115 2.44 -0.98 -9.22
N GLY A 116 2.22 -2.12 -9.88
CA GLY A 116 3.28 -2.82 -10.61
C GLY A 116 4.29 -3.51 -9.70
N ASP A 117 5.25 -4.17 -10.33
CA ASP A 117 6.35 -4.81 -9.62
C ASP A 117 7.49 -3.79 -9.44
N LEU A 118 7.66 -3.31 -8.21
CA LEU A 118 8.82 -2.53 -7.84
C LEU A 118 9.98 -3.50 -7.55
N ASP A 119 11.13 -3.28 -8.16
CA ASP A 119 12.36 -4.04 -7.85
C ASP A 119 12.98 -3.52 -6.54
N LEU A 120 12.25 -3.71 -5.45
CA LEU A 120 12.67 -3.28 -4.11
C LEU A 120 13.43 -4.36 -3.33
N GLY A 121 13.51 -5.56 -3.85
CA GLY A 121 14.21 -6.68 -3.22
C GLY A 121 13.97 -7.98 -3.94
N LYS A 122 14.90 -8.92 -3.80
CA LYS A 122 14.71 -10.26 -4.33
C LYS A 122 14.04 -11.10 -3.27
N VAL A 123 12.88 -11.63 -3.57
CA VAL A 123 12.31 -12.75 -2.82
C VAL A 123 13.19 -13.97 -3.10
N ASP A 124 13.53 -14.73 -2.06
CA ASP A 124 14.22 -16.00 -2.28
C ASP A 124 13.34 -16.92 -3.12
N GLU A 125 13.76 -17.17 -4.37
CA GLU A 125 12.98 -17.96 -5.33
C GLU A 125 12.69 -19.38 -4.81
N LYS A 126 13.60 -20.00 -4.05
CA LYS A 126 13.36 -21.31 -3.44
C LYS A 126 12.26 -21.26 -2.39
N LYS A 127 12.29 -20.20 -1.56
CA LYS A 127 11.26 -19.97 -0.54
C LYS A 127 9.91 -19.70 -1.20
N LYS A 128 9.90 -18.85 -2.25
CA LYS A 128 8.69 -18.52 -3.02
C LYS A 128 8.05 -19.77 -3.64
N HIS A 129 8.82 -20.65 -4.29
CA HIS A 129 8.31 -21.90 -4.84
C HIS A 129 7.69 -22.81 -3.77
N GLY A 130 8.16 -22.73 -2.53
CA GLY A 130 7.53 -23.43 -1.40
C GLY A 130 6.12 -22.93 -1.05
N PHE A 131 5.69 -21.78 -1.60
CA PHE A 131 4.37 -21.19 -1.38
C PHE A 131 3.41 -21.36 -2.57
N ASP A 132 3.85 -21.87 -3.73
CA ASP A 132 3.04 -21.93 -4.95
C ASP A 132 1.69 -22.62 -4.73
N GLY A 133 1.67 -23.76 -4.04
CA GLY A 133 0.43 -24.49 -3.72
C GLY A 133 -0.50 -23.69 -2.79
N PHE A 134 0.08 -22.96 -1.84
CA PHE A 134 -0.67 -22.10 -0.92
C PHE A 134 -1.24 -20.88 -1.63
N PHE A 135 -0.47 -20.25 -2.52
CA PHE A 135 -0.98 -19.13 -3.33
C PHE A 135 -2.12 -19.56 -4.25
N ALA A 136 -2.04 -20.75 -4.86
CA ALA A 136 -3.12 -21.29 -5.68
C ALA A 136 -4.39 -21.53 -4.86
N PHE A 137 -4.27 -22.06 -3.65
CA PHE A 137 -5.38 -22.23 -2.71
C PHE A 137 -5.99 -20.86 -2.34
N MET A 138 -5.18 -19.91 -1.90
CA MET A 138 -5.63 -18.56 -1.54
C MET A 138 -6.36 -17.86 -2.70
N LYS A 139 -5.83 -18.01 -3.92
CA LYS A 139 -6.43 -17.43 -5.12
C LYS A 139 -7.81 -18.04 -5.41
N GLU A 140 -8.00 -19.34 -5.24
CA GLU A 140 -9.30 -19.99 -5.43
C GLU A 140 -10.31 -19.58 -4.36
N GLU A 141 -9.90 -19.52 -3.09
CA GLU A 141 -10.78 -19.09 -1.99
C GLU A 141 -11.20 -17.61 -2.12
N LEU A 142 -10.35 -16.77 -2.71
CA LEU A 142 -10.57 -15.35 -2.86
C LEU A 142 -10.90 -14.92 -4.31
N LYS A 143 -11.23 -15.84 -5.21
CA LYS A 143 -11.39 -15.63 -6.66
C LYS A 143 -12.31 -14.47 -7.06
N ASP A 144 -13.33 -14.18 -6.23
CA ASP A 144 -14.26 -13.09 -6.47
C ASP A 144 -13.74 -11.73 -5.98
N ARG A 145 -12.68 -11.73 -5.16
CA ARG A 145 -12.13 -10.56 -4.47
C ARG A 145 -10.76 -10.14 -5.00
N VAL A 146 -9.94 -11.10 -5.44
CA VAL A 146 -8.58 -10.84 -5.93
C VAL A 146 -8.37 -11.33 -7.36
N LYS A 147 -7.42 -10.74 -8.05
CA LYS A 147 -6.98 -11.14 -9.40
C LYS A 147 -5.94 -12.26 -9.31
N ASP A 148 -5.04 -12.15 -8.34
CA ASP A 148 -3.96 -13.09 -8.10
C ASP A 148 -3.48 -13.02 -6.65
N VAL A 149 -2.67 -14.01 -6.23
CA VAL A 149 -1.96 -14.03 -4.94
C VAL A 149 -0.48 -14.32 -5.20
N LYS A 150 0.41 -13.52 -4.63
CA LYS A 150 1.86 -13.69 -4.81
C LYS A 150 2.66 -13.27 -3.57
N ALA A 151 3.95 -13.63 -3.55
CA ALA A 151 4.88 -13.10 -2.55
C ALA A 151 5.13 -11.62 -2.78
N SER A 152 5.15 -10.84 -1.70
CA SER A 152 5.41 -9.39 -1.77
C SER A 152 6.89 -9.09 -1.85
N THR A 153 7.22 -8.05 -2.62
CA THR A 153 8.52 -7.38 -2.60
C THR A 153 8.49 -6.04 -1.85
N HIS A 154 7.30 -5.60 -1.41
CA HIS A 154 7.07 -4.31 -0.75
C HIS A 154 7.07 -4.41 0.78
N LEU A 155 6.63 -5.57 1.31
CA LEU A 155 6.37 -5.76 2.73
C LEU A 155 7.63 -6.13 3.51
N LYS A 156 7.70 -5.65 4.75
CA LYS A 156 8.69 -6.00 5.75
C LYS A 156 8.01 -6.47 7.04
N ASP A 157 7.16 -5.65 7.61
CA ASP A 157 6.50 -5.87 8.90
C ASP A 157 5.03 -6.27 8.74
N SER A 158 4.33 -5.78 7.72
CA SER A 158 2.93 -6.11 7.44
C SER A 158 2.77 -7.51 6.87
N LEU A 159 1.60 -8.13 7.14
CA LEU A 159 1.24 -9.48 6.68
C LEU A 159 0.93 -9.54 5.19
N ALA A 160 0.19 -8.54 4.71
CA ALA A 160 -0.36 -8.49 3.36
C ALA A 160 -0.63 -7.05 2.91
N CYS A 161 -0.65 -6.84 1.59
CA CYS A 161 -1.19 -5.62 0.96
C CYS A 161 -1.90 -5.98 -0.35
N LEU A 162 -2.66 -5.03 -0.90
CA LEU A 162 -3.31 -5.17 -2.19
C LEU A 162 -2.59 -4.27 -3.22
N SER A 163 -1.98 -4.84 -4.24
CA SER A 163 -1.32 -4.08 -5.30
C SER A 163 -2.15 -4.05 -6.58
N GLY A 164 -2.16 -2.90 -7.27
CA GLY A 164 -2.72 -2.77 -8.61
C GLY A 164 -1.69 -3.13 -9.67
N GLU A 165 -2.14 -3.46 -10.88
CA GLU A 165 -1.26 -3.48 -12.04
C GLU A 165 -0.92 -2.05 -12.46
N THR A 166 0.13 -1.89 -13.27
CA THR A 166 0.66 -0.57 -13.67
C THR A 166 -0.41 0.38 -14.23
N TYR A 167 -1.40 -0.16 -14.94
CA TYR A 167 -2.45 0.63 -15.59
C TYR A 167 -3.78 0.59 -14.86
N ASP A 168 -3.87 -0.10 -13.73
CA ASP A 168 -5.10 -0.14 -12.94
C ASP A 168 -5.41 1.23 -12.34
N MET A 169 -6.70 1.48 -12.12
CA MET A 169 -7.15 2.64 -11.36
C MET A 169 -6.66 2.52 -9.90
N SER A 170 -6.19 3.62 -9.31
CA SER A 170 -5.82 3.61 -7.89
C SER A 170 -7.07 3.49 -7.00
N PRO A 171 -6.93 2.96 -5.77
CA PRO A 171 -8.01 2.96 -4.79
C PRO A 171 -8.58 4.35 -4.54
N TYR A 172 -7.70 5.35 -4.56
CA TYR A 172 -8.08 6.74 -4.32
C TYR A 172 -8.94 7.29 -5.47
N LEU A 173 -8.55 7.05 -6.73
CA LEU A 173 -9.36 7.46 -7.88
C LEU A 173 -10.70 6.74 -7.92
N GLU A 174 -10.76 5.44 -7.62
CA GLU A 174 -12.03 4.71 -7.49
C GLU A 174 -12.97 5.37 -6.47
N LYS A 175 -12.42 5.76 -5.31
CA LYS A 175 -13.18 6.42 -4.24
C LYS A 175 -13.73 7.77 -4.70
N ILE A 176 -12.91 8.58 -5.37
CA ILE A 176 -13.32 9.87 -5.93
C ILE A 176 -14.46 9.69 -6.94
N LEU A 177 -14.32 8.76 -7.88
CA LEU A 177 -15.34 8.52 -8.91
C LEU A 177 -16.65 8.02 -8.31
N LYS A 178 -16.60 7.12 -7.33
CA LYS A 178 -17.79 6.68 -6.58
C LYS A 178 -18.47 7.82 -5.83
N ALA A 179 -17.68 8.71 -5.22
CA ALA A 179 -18.20 9.88 -4.50
C ALA A 179 -18.89 10.89 -5.43
N THR A 180 -18.49 10.96 -6.70
CA THR A 180 -19.14 11.78 -7.74
C THR A 180 -20.35 11.11 -8.41
N GLY A 181 -20.78 9.94 -7.90
CA GLY A 181 -21.95 9.21 -8.41
C GLY A 181 -21.68 8.35 -9.65
N GLN A 182 -20.44 8.20 -10.06
CA GLN A 182 -20.09 7.30 -11.16
C GLN A 182 -20.13 5.84 -10.70
N LYS A 183 -20.71 4.98 -11.53
CA LYS A 183 -20.66 3.53 -11.31
C LYS A 183 -19.29 3.01 -11.73
N VAL A 184 -18.44 2.76 -10.76
CA VAL A 184 -17.12 2.15 -10.96
C VAL A 184 -17.16 0.78 -10.30
N GLU A 185 -16.93 -0.26 -11.09
CA GLU A 185 -16.73 -1.60 -10.52
C GLU A 185 -15.36 -1.63 -9.82
N PRO A 186 -15.27 -2.17 -8.59
CA PRO A 186 -14.00 -2.30 -7.90
C PRO A 186 -13.03 -3.16 -8.73
N ALA A 187 -11.85 -2.64 -9.02
CA ALA A 187 -10.82 -3.44 -9.66
C ALA A 187 -10.36 -4.54 -8.70
N ARG A 188 -10.40 -5.80 -9.16
CA ARG A 188 -9.77 -6.89 -8.41
C ARG A 188 -8.26 -6.69 -8.48
N ARG A 189 -7.62 -6.68 -7.31
CA ARG A 189 -6.18 -6.45 -7.17
C ARG A 189 -5.45 -7.74 -6.86
N VAL A 190 -4.14 -7.67 -6.88
CA VAL A 190 -3.26 -8.76 -6.47
C VAL A 190 -3.06 -8.68 -4.96
N LEU A 191 -3.36 -9.77 -4.26
CA LEU A 191 -3.02 -9.90 -2.85
C LEU A 191 -1.54 -10.32 -2.74
N GLU A 192 -0.73 -9.44 -2.18
CA GLU A 192 0.66 -9.72 -1.89
C GLU A 192 0.84 -10.14 -0.44
N LEU A 193 1.50 -11.27 -0.22
CA LEU A 193 1.75 -11.83 1.10
C LEU A 193 3.22 -11.72 1.49
N ASN A 194 3.48 -11.33 2.72
CA ASN A 194 4.82 -11.35 3.30
C ASN A 194 5.18 -12.78 3.72
N ILE A 195 5.88 -13.51 2.85
CA ILE A 195 6.29 -14.90 3.11
C ILE A 195 7.35 -15.06 4.20
N ASP A 196 7.93 -13.94 4.65
CA ASP A 196 8.88 -13.91 5.77
C ASP A 196 8.17 -13.71 7.13
N HIS A 197 6.91 -13.29 7.12
CA HIS A 197 6.14 -13.06 8.33
C HIS A 197 5.74 -14.41 8.98
N PRO A 198 5.98 -14.59 10.31
CA PRO A 198 5.68 -15.85 10.99
C PRO A 198 4.22 -16.33 10.84
N ALA A 199 3.25 -15.42 10.93
CA ALA A 199 1.83 -15.78 10.78
C ALA A 199 1.51 -16.34 9.39
N VAL A 200 2.07 -15.75 8.32
CA VAL A 200 1.88 -16.26 6.94
C VAL A 200 2.52 -17.63 6.77
N SER A 201 3.71 -17.83 7.33
CA SER A 201 4.40 -19.13 7.34
C SER A 201 3.61 -20.18 8.13
N ASN A 202 3.02 -19.82 9.27
CA ASN A 202 2.20 -20.74 10.09
C ASN A 202 0.93 -21.16 9.36
N ILE A 203 0.22 -20.23 8.69
CA ILE A 203 -0.96 -20.54 7.89
C ILE A 203 -0.59 -21.49 6.74
N ARG A 204 0.54 -21.26 6.07
CA ARG A 204 1.05 -22.19 5.05
C ARG A 204 1.33 -23.58 5.62
N HIS A 205 1.96 -23.69 6.79
CA HIS A 205 2.20 -24.99 7.42
C HIS A 205 0.89 -25.71 7.78
N LEU A 206 -0.14 -24.98 8.22
CA LEU A 206 -1.47 -25.55 8.43
C LEU A 206 -2.03 -26.12 7.11
N PHE A 207 -1.95 -25.36 6.02
CA PHE A 207 -2.36 -25.81 4.69
C PHE A 207 -1.59 -27.07 4.21
N GLU A 208 -0.29 -27.16 4.50
CA GLU A 208 0.50 -28.35 4.14
C GLU A 208 0.12 -29.58 4.97
N LYS A 209 -0.27 -29.38 6.23
CA LYS A 209 -0.67 -30.43 7.14
C LYS A 209 -2.07 -30.95 6.85
N ASP A 210 -3.02 -30.06 6.60
CA ASP A 210 -4.43 -30.39 6.32
C ASP A 210 -5.04 -29.32 5.40
N ARG A 211 -5.21 -29.67 4.12
CA ARG A 211 -5.74 -28.75 3.10
C ARG A 211 -7.24 -28.47 3.24
N ASP A 212 -7.95 -29.34 3.96
CA ASP A 212 -9.39 -29.26 4.17
C ASP A 212 -9.74 -28.62 5.52
N ASP A 213 -8.75 -28.17 6.30
CA ASP A 213 -8.98 -27.49 7.57
C ASP A 213 -9.85 -26.24 7.35
N PRO A 214 -11.03 -26.15 8.00
CA PRO A 214 -11.97 -25.04 7.82
C PRO A 214 -11.39 -23.69 8.22
N ALA A 215 -10.41 -23.63 9.12
CA ALA A 215 -9.75 -22.39 9.53
C ALA A 215 -8.98 -21.71 8.38
N LEU A 216 -8.54 -22.47 7.37
CA LEU A 216 -7.82 -21.91 6.22
C LEU A 216 -8.66 -20.89 5.44
N LYS A 217 -9.98 -21.11 5.31
CA LYS A 217 -10.89 -20.15 4.67
C LYS A 217 -11.03 -18.87 5.47
N ASP A 218 -11.06 -19.00 6.78
CA ASP A 218 -11.13 -17.85 7.67
C ASP A 218 -9.83 -17.05 7.62
N TYR A 219 -8.67 -17.69 7.63
CA TYR A 219 -7.37 -17.04 7.48
C TYR A 219 -7.20 -16.38 6.10
N ALA A 220 -7.65 -17.03 5.03
CA ALA A 220 -7.62 -16.42 3.69
C ALA A 220 -8.42 -15.10 3.66
N GLY A 221 -9.66 -15.15 4.17
CA GLY A 221 -10.48 -13.95 4.28
C GLY A 221 -9.88 -12.88 5.19
N LEU A 222 -9.28 -13.27 6.33
CA LEU A 222 -8.65 -12.37 7.27
C LEU A 222 -7.44 -11.64 6.66
N LEU A 223 -6.55 -12.35 5.95
CA LEU A 223 -5.40 -11.75 5.27
C LEU A 223 -5.84 -10.70 4.23
N TYR A 224 -6.89 -11.00 3.47
CA TYR A 224 -7.47 -10.04 2.54
C TYR A 224 -8.07 -8.83 3.26
N ASP A 225 -8.87 -9.06 4.31
CA ASP A 225 -9.54 -8.01 5.06
C ASP A 225 -8.52 -7.08 5.75
N LEU A 226 -7.41 -7.63 6.28
CA LEU A 226 -6.30 -6.84 6.85
C LEU A 226 -5.61 -5.98 5.79
N ALA A 227 -5.33 -6.54 4.61
CA ALA A 227 -4.76 -5.78 3.49
C ALA A 227 -5.71 -4.65 3.05
N LEU A 228 -7.01 -4.92 2.97
CA LEU A 228 -8.03 -3.93 2.61
C LEU A 228 -8.12 -2.79 3.64
N ILE A 229 -8.09 -3.10 4.95
CA ILE A 229 -8.09 -2.10 6.03
C ILE A 229 -6.83 -1.22 5.95
N ALA A 230 -5.66 -1.82 5.68
CA ALA A 230 -4.40 -1.10 5.59
C ALA A 230 -4.39 -0.04 4.46
N GLU A 231 -5.22 -0.22 3.44
CA GLU A 231 -5.45 0.76 2.35
C GLU A 231 -6.59 1.76 2.64
N GLY A 232 -7.18 1.70 3.84
CA GLY A 232 -8.33 2.54 4.20
C GLY A 232 -9.66 2.06 3.61
N GLY A 233 -9.71 0.81 3.12
CA GLY A 233 -10.94 0.16 2.66
C GLY A 233 -11.85 -0.27 3.82
N LYS A 234 -13.04 -0.71 3.47
CA LYS A 234 -14.04 -1.21 4.43
C LYS A 234 -14.24 -2.71 4.23
N VAL A 235 -14.20 -3.46 5.32
CA VAL A 235 -14.48 -4.90 5.34
C VAL A 235 -15.96 -5.14 5.02
N ASP A 236 -16.24 -6.11 4.16
CA ASP A 236 -17.61 -6.44 3.73
C ASP A 236 -18.43 -7.04 4.88
N ASP A 237 -17.81 -7.88 5.71
CA ASP A 237 -18.44 -8.50 6.89
C ASP A 237 -17.65 -8.18 8.18
N PRO A 238 -17.88 -7.01 8.80
CA PRO A 238 -17.20 -6.61 10.04
C PRO A 238 -17.52 -7.55 11.21
N ALA A 239 -18.68 -8.20 11.21
CA ALA A 239 -19.05 -9.11 12.29
C ALA A 239 -18.24 -10.42 12.22
N ARG A 240 -18.04 -10.97 11.01
CA ARG A 240 -17.14 -12.11 10.79
C ARG A 240 -15.70 -11.74 11.16
N PHE A 241 -15.20 -10.61 10.67
CA PHE A 241 -13.85 -10.12 10.98
C PHE A 241 -13.62 -10.02 12.50
N SER A 242 -14.52 -9.35 13.22
CA SER A 242 -14.44 -9.20 14.69
C SER A 242 -14.47 -10.54 15.42
N ARG A 243 -15.31 -11.50 14.97
CA ARG A 243 -15.41 -12.84 15.56
C ARG A 243 -14.09 -13.63 15.39
N ILE A 244 -13.49 -13.60 14.20
CA ILE A 244 -12.21 -14.29 13.94
C ILE A 244 -11.10 -13.68 14.82
N ILE A 245 -10.97 -12.35 14.87
CA ILE A 245 -9.99 -11.70 15.74
C ILE A 245 -10.23 -12.08 17.20
N GLY A 246 -11.48 -12.10 17.68
CA GLY A 246 -11.81 -12.50 19.04
C GLY A 246 -11.41 -13.95 19.36
N SER A 247 -11.60 -14.89 18.42
CA SER A 247 -11.16 -16.28 18.57
C SER A 247 -9.63 -16.38 18.66
N LEU A 248 -8.91 -15.69 17.78
CA LEU A 248 -7.43 -15.66 17.81
C LEU A 248 -6.89 -15.07 19.11
N MET A 249 -7.51 -14.01 19.63
CA MET A 249 -7.13 -13.43 20.93
C MET A 249 -7.39 -14.42 22.09
N ALA A 250 -8.48 -15.15 22.05
CA ALA A 250 -8.79 -16.15 23.09
C ALA A 250 -7.81 -17.33 23.08
N GLU A 251 -7.34 -17.76 21.90
CA GLU A 251 -6.32 -18.79 21.74
C GLU A 251 -4.93 -18.32 22.19
N ALA A 252 -4.59 -17.05 21.89
CA ALA A 252 -3.30 -16.47 22.24
C ALA A 252 -3.15 -16.18 23.75
N ILE A 253 -4.27 -15.95 24.45
CA ILE A 253 -4.29 -15.63 25.90
C ILE A 253 -4.81 -16.86 26.65
N THR A 254 -3.93 -17.83 26.94
CA THR A 254 -4.31 -18.95 27.79
C THR A 254 -4.26 -18.58 29.26
N VAL A 255 -5.25 -19.07 30.03
CA VAL A 255 -5.37 -18.78 31.49
C VAL A 255 -4.14 -19.29 32.26
N GLU A 256 -3.44 -20.28 31.74
CA GLU A 256 -2.19 -20.82 32.34
C GLU A 256 -1.04 -19.80 32.33
N GLU A 257 -0.92 -18.96 31.33
CA GLU A 257 0.11 -17.89 31.28
C GLU A 257 -0.17 -16.79 32.31
N LEU A 258 -1.44 -16.54 32.65
CA LEU A 258 -1.84 -15.59 33.67
C LEU A 258 -1.59 -16.15 35.10
N ALA A 259 -1.64 -17.45 35.29
CA ALA A 259 -1.43 -18.10 36.59
C ALA A 259 0.06 -18.20 36.99
N THR A 260 0.97 -18.24 36.01
CA THR A 260 2.41 -18.32 36.26
C THR A 260 3.10 -16.98 36.39
N GLY A 261 2.47 -15.88 35.98
CA GLY A 261 2.99 -14.50 36.09
C GLY A 261 2.75 -13.78 37.44
N GLY A 262 2.11 -14.43 38.42
CA GLY A 262 1.61 -13.81 39.67
C GLY A 262 2.42 -14.05 40.96
N ALA A 263 3.65 -14.52 40.88
CA ALA A 263 4.51 -14.52 42.08
C ALA A 263 5.37 -13.23 42.09
N ILE A 264 4.73 -12.12 42.50
CA ILE A 264 5.48 -10.96 43.00
C ILE A 264 5.94 -11.37 44.42
N GLU A 265 7.23 -11.66 44.58
CA GLU A 265 7.85 -11.72 45.90
C GLU A 265 7.75 -10.34 46.55
N VAL A 266 7.12 -10.32 47.77
CA VAL A 266 7.06 -9.19 48.66
C VAL A 266 8.26 -9.22 49.60
#